data_6852014895d5a1144d74430740662aa7
#
_entry.id   6852014895d5a1144d74430740662aa7
#
_cell.length_a   1.000
_cell.length_b   1.000
_cell.length_c   1.000
_cell.angle_alpha   90.00
_cell.angle_beta   90.00
_cell.angle_gamma   90.00
#
_symmetry.space_group_name_H-M   'P 1'
#
loop_
_entity.id
_entity.type
_entity.pdbx_description
1 polymer ?
#
loop_
_entity_poly.entity_id
_entity_poly.type
_entity_poly.pdbx_seq_one_letter_code
_entity_poly.pdbx_strand_id
1 'polypeptide(L)'
;EGQYPLAAGTETIGTMMQKAGHKTALIGKWGLGGPNTAAEPNKMGFDYFYGFNCQMWAHSYYPDFLWENDKKVFIEGNEYMPVCARLDEGADPYDIRSYDKFNQKHYSCDLMYEKIEKFVDENADNPFMLVWTTTVPHSTVQAPEDEVMYYVNKLGEEKTPITDGGWYYPVLYPKSAYAAMITHLDAQVGKLVQKLKDMGLYENTVFIVT
;
A
#
# COMPACT_ATOMS: atom_id res chain seq x y z
N GLU A 1 -10.73 13.22 10.03
CA GLU A 1 -9.47 12.57 9.66
C GLU A 1 -8.62 13.38 8.66
N GLY A 2 -8.78 14.70 8.60
CA GLY A 2 -7.83 15.63 7.97
C GLY A 2 -7.78 15.65 6.44
N GLN A 3 -8.69 14.98 5.75
CA GLN A 3 -8.76 14.98 4.30
C GLN A 3 -9.89 15.88 3.82
N TYR A 4 -9.58 16.82 2.92
CA TYR A 4 -10.62 17.57 2.22
C TYR A 4 -11.24 16.69 1.13
N PRO A 5 -12.55 16.41 1.20
CA PRO A 5 -13.20 15.60 0.18
C PRO A 5 -13.31 16.37 -1.15
N LEU A 6 -13.20 15.66 -2.25
CA LEU A 6 -13.60 16.20 -3.55
C LEU A 6 -15.07 16.61 -3.51
N ALA A 7 -15.43 17.59 -4.32
CA ALA A 7 -16.83 18.00 -4.44
C ALA A 7 -17.68 16.87 -5.02
N ALA A 8 -18.94 16.78 -4.57
CA ALA A 8 -19.89 15.85 -5.16
C ALA A 8 -20.03 16.10 -6.69
N GLY A 9 -20.01 15.03 -7.47
CA GLY A 9 -20.10 15.09 -8.93
C GLY A 9 -18.80 15.46 -9.65
N THR A 10 -17.65 15.55 -8.94
CA THR A 10 -16.35 15.67 -9.59
C THR A 10 -16.12 14.50 -10.54
N GLU A 11 -15.81 14.79 -11.80
CA GLU A 11 -15.41 13.76 -12.74
C GLU A 11 -13.99 13.26 -12.42
N THR A 12 -13.87 11.94 -12.38
CA THR A 12 -12.59 11.24 -12.14
C THR A 12 -12.34 10.26 -13.29
N ILE A 13 -11.13 9.75 -13.37
CA ILE A 13 -10.85 8.66 -14.31
C ILE A 13 -11.74 7.44 -14.05
N GLY A 14 -12.09 7.16 -12.77
CA GLY A 14 -13.02 6.10 -12.41
C GLY A 14 -14.40 6.31 -13.03
N THR A 15 -15.00 7.50 -12.85
CA THR A 15 -16.33 7.82 -13.42
C THR A 15 -16.33 7.80 -14.95
N MET A 16 -15.24 8.24 -15.58
CA MET A 16 -15.08 8.19 -17.04
C MET A 16 -15.06 6.74 -17.55
N MET A 17 -14.28 5.88 -16.88
CA MET A 17 -14.13 4.48 -17.31
C MET A 17 -15.40 3.67 -17.03
N GLN A 18 -16.12 3.93 -15.92
CA GLN A 18 -17.45 3.34 -15.70
C GLN A 18 -18.45 3.74 -16.79
N LYS A 19 -18.48 5.01 -17.19
CA LYS A 19 -19.32 5.48 -18.30
C LYS A 19 -18.96 4.80 -19.63
N ALA A 20 -17.70 4.40 -19.80
CA ALA A 20 -17.23 3.63 -20.95
C ALA A 20 -17.45 2.11 -20.81
N GLY A 21 -18.10 1.65 -19.77
CA GLY A 21 -18.46 0.25 -19.56
C GLY A 21 -17.37 -0.63 -18.93
N HIS A 22 -16.34 -0.02 -18.35
CA HIS A 22 -15.28 -0.76 -17.66
C HIS A 22 -15.66 -1.08 -16.21
N LYS A 23 -15.20 -2.23 -15.73
CA LYS A 23 -15.10 -2.52 -14.29
C LYS A 23 -13.92 -1.76 -13.72
N THR A 24 -14.10 -1.11 -12.58
CA THR A 24 -13.09 -0.19 -12.06
C THR A 24 -12.68 -0.55 -10.64
N ALA A 25 -11.37 -0.59 -10.39
CA ALA A 25 -10.83 -0.74 -9.05
C ALA A 25 -9.80 0.32 -8.73
N LEU A 26 -9.76 0.73 -7.46
CA LEU A 26 -8.66 1.46 -6.86
C LEU A 26 -8.13 0.65 -5.69
N ILE A 27 -6.85 0.28 -5.75
CA ILE A 27 -6.20 -0.49 -4.70
C ILE A 27 -4.95 0.26 -4.25
N GLY A 28 -4.89 0.60 -2.96
CA GLY A 28 -3.82 1.38 -2.39
C GLY A 28 -4.29 2.59 -1.58
N LYS A 29 -3.63 3.73 -1.74
CA LYS A 29 -3.92 4.94 -0.98
C LYS A 29 -4.89 5.86 -1.75
N TRP A 30 -6.04 6.21 -1.10
CA TRP A 30 -7.00 7.16 -1.64
C TRP A 30 -6.67 8.61 -1.24
N GLY A 31 -7.13 9.06 -0.09
CA GLY A 31 -6.80 10.39 0.45
C GLY A 31 -7.59 11.58 -0.11
N LEU A 32 -8.60 11.35 -0.92
CA LEU A 32 -9.41 12.41 -1.56
C LEU A 32 -10.82 12.55 -0.97
N GLY A 33 -11.08 11.85 0.13
CA GLY A 33 -12.33 11.92 0.89
C GLY A 33 -12.48 10.71 1.79
N GLY A 34 -12.85 10.96 3.05
CA GLY A 34 -13.02 9.91 4.05
C GLY A 34 -14.40 9.25 4.01
N PRO A 35 -14.63 8.31 4.91
CA PRO A 35 -15.92 7.64 5.06
C PRO A 35 -17.06 8.64 5.30
N ASN A 36 -18.23 8.32 4.77
CA ASN A 36 -19.46 9.15 4.84
C ASN A 36 -19.36 10.52 4.13
N THR A 37 -18.36 10.73 3.28
CA THR A 37 -18.29 11.91 2.40
C THR A 37 -18.82 11.61 1.01
N ALA A 38 -19.01 12.66 0.19
CA ALA A 38 -19.34 12.49 -1.23
C ALA A 38 -18.18 11.92 -2.06
N ALA A 39 -16.98 11.89 -1.51
CA ALA A 39 -15.74 11.54 -2.19
C ALA A 39 -15.11 10.23 -1.69
N GLU A 40 -15.92 9.31 -1.18
CA GLU A 40 -15.49 7.92 -1.01
C GLU A 40 -15.10 7.32 -2.38
N PRO A 41 -14.12 6.42 -2.44
CA PRO A 41 -13.68 5.82 -3.71
C PRO A 41 -14.85 5.27 -4.54
N ASN A 42 -15.78 4.55 -3.91
CA ASN A 42 -16.93 3.97 -4.59
C ASN A 42 -17.93 5.02 -5.14
N LYS A 43 -17.96 6.22 -4.57
CA LYS A 43 -18.76 7.35 -5.09
C LYS A 43 -18.02 8.16 -6.17
N MET A 44 -16.70 7.92 -6.30
CA MET A 44 -15.82 8.57 -7.27
C MET A 44 -15.50 7.66 -8.47
N GLY A 45 -16.35 6.66 -8.73
CA GLY A 45 -16.28 5.85 -9.94
C GLY A 45 -15.40 4.61 -9.85
N PHE A 46 -15.18 4.08 -8.66
CA PHE A 46 -14.53 2.79 -8.47
C PHE A 46 -15.53 1.77 -7.94
N ASP A 47 -15.77 0.70 -8.70
CA ASP A 47 -16.66 -0.40 -8.29
C ASP A 47 -16.09 -1.14 -7.07
N TYR A 48 -14.76 -1.20 -6.98
CA TYR A 48 -14.04 -1.83 -5.91
C TYR A 48 -12.92 -0.92 -5.37
N PHE A 49 -12.81 -0.87 -4.06
CA PHE A 49 -11.73 -0.18 -3.34
C PHE A 49 -11.15 -1.10 -2.26
N TYR A 50 -9.81 -1.15 -2.19
CA TYR A 50 -9.13 -1.77 -1.06
C TYR A 50 -7.86 -1.00 -0.71
N GLY A 51 -7.70 -0.60 0.56
CA GLY A 51 -6.49 0.08 1.00
C GLY A 51 -6.71 1.13 2.09
N PHE A 52 -5.88 2.17 2.05
CA PHE A 52 -5.93 3.26 3.00
C PHE A 52 -6.86 4.38 2.52
N ASN A 53 -7.92 4.65 3.25
CA ASN A 53 -8.82 5.75 2.93
C ASN A 53 -8.20 7.11 3.29
N CYS A 54 -7.35 7.16 4.32
CA CYS A 54 -6.66 8.36 4.80
C CYS A 54 -5.15 8.23 4.62
N GLN A 55 -4.48 9.29 4.18
CA GLN A 55 -3.03 9.32 3.95
C GLN A 55 -2.23 9.08 5.23
N MET A 56 -2.70 9.56 6.38
CA MET A 56 -1.99 9.43 7.65
C MET A 56 -1.84 7.96 8.08
N TRP A 57 -2.88 7.14 7.88
CA TRP A 57 -2.82 5.72 8.20
C TRP A 57 -1.85 4.94 7.29
N ALA A 58 -1.58 5.46 6.10
CA ALA A 58 -0.61 4.87 5.17
C ALA A 58 0.86 5.11 5.58
N HIS A 59 1.12 5.72 6.74
CA HIS A 59 2.46 5.81 7.33
C HIS A 59 2.88 4.53 8.08
N SER A 60 2.01 3.52 8.15
CA SER A 60 2.35 2.16 8.60
C SER A 60 2.14 1.19 7.45
N TYR A 61 3.14 0.38 7.16
CA TYR A 61 3.02 -0.73 6.21
C TYR A 61 2.50 -2.02 6.86
N TYR A 62 2.32 -2.00 8.19
CA TYR A 62 1.71 -3.08 8.98
C TYR A 62 0.51 -2.52 9.76
N PRO A 63 -0.56 -2.07 9.08
CA PRO A 63 -1.73 -1.50 9.74
C PRO A 63 -2.54 -2.59 10.44
N ASP A 64 -3.30 -2.19 11.47
CA ASP A 64 -4.27 -3.05 12.15
C ASP A 64 -5.57 -3.24 11.35
N PHE A 65 -5.86 -2.35 10.40
CA PHE A 65 -6.97 -2.48 9.45
C PHE A 65 -6.69 -1.79 8.11
N LEU A 66 -7.39 -2.25 7.09
CA LEU A 66 -7.56 -1.57 5.81
C LEU A 66 -9.06 -1.38 5.53
N TRP A 67 -9.36 -0.59 4.52
CA TRP A 67 -10.72 -0.44 4.04
C TRP A 67 -10.99 -1.36 2.86
N GLU A 68 -12.13 -2.04 2.86
CA GLU A 68 -12.69 -2.72 1.69
C GLU A 68 -14.03 -2.05 1.38
N ASN A 69 -14.05 -1.26 0.32
CA ASN A 69 -15.16 -0.35 0.00
C ASN A 69 -15.44 0.61 1.18
N ASP A 70 -16.61 0.53 1.77
CA ASP A 70 -17.07 1.35 2.88
C ASP A 70 -16.83 0.74 4.27
N LYS A 71 -16.17 -0.43 4.34
CA LYS A 71 -15.98 -1.19 5.58
C LYS A 71 -14.52 -1.29 6.01
N LYS A 72 -14.28 -1.19 7.30
CA LYS A 72 -13.00 -1.57 7.89
C LYS A 72 -12.85 -3.08 7.92
N VAL A 73 -11.73 -3.57 7.43
CA VAL A 73 -11.31 -4.97 7.54
C VAL A 73 -10.10 -5.00 8.47
N PHE A 74 -10.31 -5.55 9.66
CA PHE A 74 -9.23 -5.72 10.64
C PHE A 74 -8.32 -6.87 10.22
N ILE A 75 -7.03 -6.69 10.42
CA ILE A 75 -5.98 -7.62 10.00
C ILE A 75 -5.55 -8.42 11.22
N GLU A 76 -5.95 -9.69 11.28
CA GLU A 76 -5.62 -10.58 12.40
C GLU A 76 -4.10 -10.78 12.51
N GLY A 77 -3.55 -10.44 13.67
CA GLY A 77 -2.13 -10.54 13.95
C GLY A 77 -1.34 -9.26 13.69
N ASN A 78 -2.01 -8.19 13.23
CA ASN A 78 -1.49 -6.84 13.29
C ASN A 78 -2.21 -6.07 14.40
N GLU A 79 -1.46 -5.29 15.16
CA GLU A 79 -1.99 -4.46 16.25
C GLU A 79 -1.89 -2.98 15.87
N TYR A 80 -2.78 -2.18 16.45
CA TYR A 80 -2.73 -0.74 16.28
C TYR A 80 -1.41 -0.16 16.77
N MET A 81 -0.75 0.62 15.93
CA MET A 81 0.45 1.35 16.26
C MET A 81 0.27 2.84 15.93
N PRO A 82 0.42 3.75 16.90
CA PRO A 82 0.36 5.20 16.61
C PRO A 82 1.40 5.59 15.56
N VAL A 83 1.03 6.42 14.58
CA VAL A 83 1.93 6.85 13.48
C VAL A 83 3.19 7.59 13.95
N CYS A 84 3.23 8.06 15.19
CA CYS A 84 4.40 8.70 15.78
C CYS A 84 5.08 7.83 16.86
N ALA A 85 4.80 6.51 16.88
CA ALA A 85 5.41 5.61 17.85
C ALA A 85 6.94 5.62 17.74
N ARG A 86 7.59 5.45 18.89
CA ARG A 86 9.05 5.47 19.04
C ARG A 86 9.52 4.13 19.62
N LEU A 87 10.83 3.93 19.65
CA LEU A 87 11.41 2.83 20.41
C LEU A 87 10.95 2.91 21.87
N ASP A 88 10.91 1.77 22.54
CA ASP A 88 10.57 1.72 23.95
C ASP A 88 11.66 2.42 24.77
N GLU A 89 11.25 2.95 25.94
CA GLU A 89 12.20 3.62 26.85
C GLU A 89 13.31 2.66 27.24
N GLY A 90 14.55 3.09 27.05
CA GLY A 90 15.75 2.29 27.34
C GLY A 90 16.10 1.24 26.27
N ALA A 91 15.34 1.15 25.18
CA ALA A 91 15.72 0.23 24.09
C ALA A 91 17.00 0.69 23.38
N ASP A 92 17.87 -0.28 23.07
CA ASP A 92 19.09 0.00 22.31
C ASP A 92 18.74 0.28 20.82
N PRO A 93 19.01 1.48 20.31
CA PRO A 93 18.73 1.80 18.92
C PRO A 93 19.61 1.05 17.91
N TYR A 94 20.67 0.38 18.36
CA TYR A 94 21.53 -0.46 17.54
C TYR A 94 21.16 -1.95 17.62
N ASP A 95 20.19 -2.34 18.44
CA ASP A 95 19.64 -3.70 18.45
C ASP A 95 18.42 -3.79 17.50
N ILE A 96 18.49 -4.66 16.47
CA ILE A 96 17.41 -4.84 15.52
C ILE A 96 16.08 -5.23 16.19
N ARG A 97 16.13 -5.98 17.28
CA ARG A 97 14.95 -6.40 18.04
C ARG A 97 14.18 -5.24 18.67
N SER A 98 14.83 -4.08 18.86
CA SER A 98 14.14 -2.87 19.31
C SER A 98 13.10 -2.36 18.31
N TYR A 99 13.12 -2.87 17.07
CA TYR A 99 12.23 -2.48 15.97
C TYR A 99 11.14 -3.51 15.69
N ASP A 100 11.13 -4.67 16.33
CA ASP A 100 10.20 -5.79 16.06
C ASP A 100 8.74 -5.37 16.08
N LYS A 101 8.35 -4.52 17.03
CA LYS A 101 6.97 -4.04 17.14
C LYS A 101 6.46 -3.27 15.93
N PHE A 102 7.35 -2.74 15.08
CA PHE A 102 6.98 -2.03 13.87
C PHE A 102 6.83 -2.93 12.65
N ASN A 103 7.37 -4.16 12.70
CA ASN A 103 7.32 -5.16 11.65
C ASN A 103 6.42 -6.31 12.10
N GLN A 104 5.13 -6.17 11.84
CA GLN A 104 4.13 -7.10 12.32
C GLN A 104 3.89 -8.25 11.31
N LYS A 105 2.78 -8.97 11.44
CA LYS A 105 2.56 -10.22 10.71
C LYS A 105 2.25 -10.03 9.23
N HIS A 106 1.39 -9.05 8.90
CA HIS A 106 0.89 -8.87 7.54
C HIS A 106 1.31 -7.53 6.95
N TYR A 107 2.12 -7.60 5.91
CA TYR A 107 2.55 -6.44 5.15
C TYR A 107 1.44 -5.95 4.22
N SER A 108 1.07 -4.68 4.30
CA SER A 108 -0.09 -4.14 3.57
C SER A 108 0.06 -4.22 2.05
N CYS A 109 1.30 -4.17 1.53
CA CYS A 109 1.51 -4.30 0.09
C CYS A 109 1.14 -5.70 -0.42
N ASP A 110 1.39 -6.76 0.37
CA ASP A 110 0.98 -8.11 0.01
C ASP A 110 -0.54 -8.26 0.01
N LEU A 111 -1.20 -7.75 1.06
CA LEU A 111 -2.65 -7.75 1.14
C LEU A 111 -3.32 -7.00 -0.02
N MET A 112 -2.74 -5.87 -0.43
CA MET A 112 -3.21 -5.13 -1.60
C MET A 112 -2.97 -5.91 -2.89
N TYR A 113 -1.81 -6.54 -3.04
CA TYR A 113 -1.49 -7.33 -4.22
C TYR A 113 -2.42 -8.55 -4.38
N GLU A 114 -2.76 -9.25 -3.30
CA GLU A 114 -3.77 -10.32 -3.31
C GLU A 114 -5.12 -9.83 -3.85
N LYS A 115 -5.53 -8.61 -3.48
CA LYS A 115 -6.78 -8.02 -4.00
C LYS A 115 -6.67 -7.59 -5.47
N ILE A 116 -5.48 -7.18 -5.92
CA ILE A 116 -5.20 -6.91 -7.34
C ILE A 116 -5.37 -8.20 -8.15
N GLU A 117 -4.75 -9.29 -7.73
CA GLU A 117 -4.86 -10.58 -8.41
C GLU A 117 -6.31 -11.05 -8.49
N LYS A 118 -7.01 -10.98 -7.36
CA LYS A 118 -8.43 -11.34 -7.29
C LYS A 118 -9.30 -10.49 -8.23
N PHE A 119 -9.10 -9.17 -8.24
CA PHE A 119 -9.86 -8.29 -9.12
C PHE A 119 -9.64 -8.63 -10.59
N VAL A 120 -8.41 -8.91 -10.99
CA VAL A 120 -8.09 -9.32 -12.37
C VAL A 120 -8.76 -10.66 -12.72
N ASP A 121 -8.70 -11.65 -11.84
CA ASP A 121 -9.34 -12.95 -12.05
C ASP A 121 -10.86 -12.83 -12.22
N GLU A 122 -11.51 -12.02 -11.38
CA GLU A 122 -12.97 -11.85 -11.38
C GLU A 122 -13.47 -11.03 -12.59
N ASN A 123 -12.58 -10.27 -13.25
CA ASN A 123 -12.95 -9.37 -14.34
C ASN A 123 -12.26 -9.69 -15.68
N ALA A 124 -11.66 -10.88 -15.82
CA ALA A 124 -10.93 -11.27 -17.00
C ALA A 124 -11.74 -11.19 -18.33
N ASP A 125 -13.03 -11.45 -18.24
CA ASP A 125 -13.97 -11.42 -19.38
C ASP A 125 -14.59 -10.05 -19.64
N ASN A 126 -14.23 -9.02 -18.84
CA ASN A 126 -14.78 -7.68 -18.95
C ASN A 126 -13.68 -6.66 -19.29
N PRO A 127 -14.00 -5.56 -19.97
CA PRO A 127 -13.13 -4.40 -19.94
C PRO A 127 -12.96 -3.93 -18.49
N PHE A 128 -11.73 -3.73 -18.03
CA PHE A 128 -11.48 -3.23 -16.68
C PHE A 128 -10.41 -2.14 -16.64
N MET A 129 -10.45 -1.35 -15.58
CA MET A 129 -9.41 -0.41 -15.20
C MET A 129 -9.02 -0.68 -13.75
N LEU A 130 -7.74 -0.92 -13.52
CA LEU A 130 -7.14 -1.03 -12.20
C LEU A 130 -6.23 0.17 -11.95
N VAL A 131 -6.50 0.94 -10.91
CA VAL A 131 -5.63 2.01 -10.42
C VAL A 131 -4.94 1.52 -9.16
N TRP A 132 -3.64 1.27 -9.25
CA TRP A 132 -2.83 0.84 -8.13
C TRP A 132 -2.06 2.03 -7.54
N THR A 133 -2.64 2.66 -6.53
CA THR A 133 -2.02 3.77 -5.80
C THR A 133 -1.16 3.24 -4.66
N THR A 134 -0.05 2.59 -5.03
CA THR A 134 0.88 2.02 -4.04
C THR A 134 1.37 3.07 -3.04
N THR A 135 1.63 2.64 -1.80
CA THR A 135 2.26 3.48 -0.78
C THR A 135 3.78 3.53 -0.91
N VAL A 136 4.37 2.58 -1.62
CA VAL A 136 5.81 2.50 -1.87
C VAL A 136 6.24 3.60 -2.85
N PRO A 137 7.35 4.31 -2.58
CA PRO A 137 8.33 4.17 -1.50
C PRO A 137 8.20 5.25 -0.40
N HIS A 138 7.00 5.64 -0.02
CA HIS A 138 6.79 6.68 0.99
C HIS A 138 7.38 6.26 2.36
N SER A 139 7.83 7.22 3.15
CA SER A 139 8.18 6.98 4.56
C SER A 139 6.90 6.63 5.38
N THR A 140 6.95 5.80 6.33
CA THR A 140 8.09 5.09 6.94
C THR A 140 8.67 4.06 5.97
N VAL A 141 9.99 3.89 5.93
CA VAL A 141 10.57 2.83 5.11
C VAL A 141 10.51 1.50 5.88
N GLN A 142 9.57 0.65 5.47
CA GLN A 142 9.34 -0.68 6.04
C GLN A 142 9.18 -1.70 4.90
N ALA A 143 9.81 -2.86 5.06
CA ALA A 143 9.65 -4.03 4.21
C ALA A 143 9.79 -5.29 5.07
N PRO A 144 9.46 -6.48 4.56
CA PRO A 144 9.74 -7.73 5.24
C PRO A 144 11.22 -7.82 5.65
N GLU A 145 11.46 -8.31 6.88
CA GLU A 145 12.78 -8.25 7.50
C GLU A 145 13.85 -9.01 6.69
N ASP A 146 13.50 -10.16 6.16
CA ASP A 146 14.39 -10.97 5.33
C ASP A 146 14.84 -10.23 4.06
N GLU A 147 13.96 -9.47 3.43
CA GLU A 147 14.28 -8.63 2.29
C GLU A 147 15.18 -7.45 2.68
N VAL A 148 14.92 -6.82 3.82
CA VAL A 148 15.79 -5.78 4.38
C VAL A 148 17.18 -6.33 4.64
N MET A 149 17.27 -7.49 5.31
CA MET A 149 18.56 -8.12 5.64
C MET A 149 19.33 -8.60 4.41
N TYR A 150 18.62 -9.02 3.35
CA TYR A 150 19.26 -9.27 2.05
C TYR A 150 20.02 -8.04 1.54
N TYR A 151 19.38 -6.85 1.61
CA TYR A 151 20.01 -5.61 1.18
C TYR A 151 21.08 -5.10 2.13
N VAL A 152 20.93 -5.29 3.44
CA VAL A 152 22.01 -5.00 4.42
C VAL A 152 23.30 -5.72 4.02
N ASN A 153 23.19 -7.02 3.74
CA ASN A 153 24.34 -7.81 3.32
C ASN A 153 24.87 -7.39 1.93
N LYS A 154 23.98 -7.12 0.98
CA LYS A 154 24.35 -6.78 -0.40
C LYS A 154 25.01 -5.40 -0.51
N LEU A 155 24.56 -4.44 0.27
CA LEU A 155 25.06 -3.06 0.24
C LEU A 155 26.17 -2.83 1.27
N GLY A 156 26.37 -3.75 2.22
CA GLY A 156 27.28 -3.55 3.34
C GLY A 156 26.85 -2.38 4.24
N GLU A 157 25.52 -2.18 4.41
CA GLU A 157 25.03 -1.06 5.21
C GLU A 157 25.34 -1.25 6.69
N GLU A 158 26.04 -0.29 7.27
CA GLU A 158 26.23 -0.22 8.71
C GLU A 158 24.96 0.27 9.41
N LYS A 159 24.80 -0.10 10.68
CA LYS A 159 23.68 0.38 11.51
C LYS A 159 23.65 1.89 11.58
N THR A 160 22.58 2.47 11.05
CA THR A 160 22.38 3.92 10.97
C THR A 160 20.98 4.26 11.51
N PRO A 161 20.76 4.13 12.83
CA PRO A 161 19.43 4.29 13.41
C PRO A 161 18.88 5.70 13.20
N ILE A 162 17.67 5.80 12.63
CA ILE A 162 16.84 6.99 12.63
C ILE A 162 15.75 6.77 13.67
N THR A 163 15.85 7.41 14.82
CA THR A 163 14.95 7.18 15.96
C THR A 163 13.91 8.27 16.16
N ASP A 164 14.13 9.44 15.56
CA ASP A 164 13.19 10.56 15.57
C ASP A 164 12.88 11.00 14.13
N GLY A 165 11.93 10.31 13.52
CA GLY A 165 11.45 10.57 12.16
C GLY A 165 10.20 11.47 12.10
N GLY A 166 9.86 12.20 13.16
CA GLY A 166 8.66 13.02 13.21
C GLY A 166 7.38 12.16 13.17
N TRP A 167 6.71 12.10 12.03
CA TRP A 167 5.50 11.30 11.80
C TRP A 167 5.77 9.87 11.33
N TYR A 168 7.03 9.41 11.34
CA TYR A 168 7.45 8.13 10.81
C TYR A 168 8.08 7.26 11.88
N TYR A 169 7.97 5.95 11.73
CA TYR A 169 8.58 5.00 12.66
C TYR A 169 10.10 5.04 12.59
N PRO A 170 10.77 4.67 13.70
CA PRO A 170 12.20 4.45 13.70
C PRO A 170 12.61 3.37 12.70
N VAL A 171 13.80 3.49 12.15
CA VAL A 171 14.39 2.52 11.23
C VAL A 171 15.88 2.38 11.48
N LEU A 172 16.40 1.13 11.46
CA LEU A 172 17.82 0.85 11.72
C LEU A 172 18.66 0.89 10.44
N TYR A 173 18.12 0.36 9.34
CA TYR A 173 18.79 0.27 8.05
C TYR A 173 17.98 0.98 6.95
N PRO A 174 17.99 2.32 6.91
CA PRO A 174 17.07 3.07 6.04
C PRO A 174 17.30 2.85 4.55
N LYS A 175 18.56 2.69 4.10
CA LYS A 175 18.86 2.46 2.68
C LYS A 175 18.43 1.07 2.24
N SER A 176 18.73 0.06 3.06
CA SER A 176 18.36 -1.33 2.79
C SER A 176 16.85 -1.53 2.82
N ALA A 177 16.16 -0.93 3.79
CA ALA A 177 14.71 -0.96 3.85
C ALA A 177 14.08 -0.29 2.61
N TYR A 178 14.59 0.86 2.18
CA TYR A 178 14.14 1.52 0.97
C TYR A 178 14.35 0.65 -0.29
N ALA A 179 15.54 0.04 -0.42
CA ALA A 179 15.83 -0.85 -1.54
C ALA A 179 14.93 -2.09 -1.55
N ALA A 180 14.66 -2.67 -0.38
CA ALA A 180 13.74 -3.80 -0.21
C ALA A 180 12.32 -3.43 -0.66
N MET A 181 11.78 -2.29 -0.21
CA MET A 181 10.45 -1.80 -0.63
C MET A 181 10.32 -1.72 -2.14
N ILE A 182 11.30 -1.11 -2.82
CA ILE A 182 11.28 -0.95 -4.28
C ILE A 182 11.30 -2.32 -4.97
N THR A 183 12.17 -3.21 -4.52
CA THR A 183 12.29 -4.56 -5.11
C THR A 183 11.03 -5.38 -4.88
N HIS A 184 10.43 -5.28 -3.70
CA HIS A 184 9.15 -5.93 -3.38
C HIS A 184 8.04 -5.49 -4.35
N LEU A 185 7.88 -4.18 -4.54
CA LEU A 185 6.93 -3.63 -5.51
C LEU A 185 7.23 -4.09 -6.94
N ASP A 186 8.49 -4.02 -7.37
CA ASP A 186 8.91 -4.46 -8.71
C ASP A 186 8.55 -5.94 -8.96
N ALA A 187 8.80 -6.79 -7.95
CA ALA A 187 8.42 -8.20 -8.03
C ALA A 187 6.90 -8.40 -8.15
N GLN A 188 6.11 -7.63 -7.43
CA GLN A 188 4.64 -7.68 -7.53
C GLN A 188 4.15 -7.20 -8.90
N VAL A 189 4.73 -6.12 -9.44
CA VAL A 189 4.42 -5.66 -10.82
C VAL A 189 4.80 -6.74 -11.83
N GLY A 190 5.96 -7.37 -11.67
CA GLY A 190 6.40 -8.48 -12.52
C GLY A 190 5.42 -9.66 -12.50
N LYS A 191 4.93 -10.05 -11.32
CA LYS A 191 3.92 -11.10 -11.17
C LYS A 191 2.60 -10.73 -11.86
N LEU A 192 2.14 -9.48 -11.71
CA LEU A 192 0.92 -9.00 -12.38
C LEU A 192 1.06 -9.05 -13.90
N VAL A 193 2.18 -8.57 -14.44
CA VAL A 193 2.47 -8.63 -15.87
C VAL A 193 2.47 -10.08 -16.38
N GLN A 194 3.11 -10.99 -15.64
CA GLN A 194 3.14 -12.40 -16.00
C GLN A 194 1.73 -13.02 -15.97
N LYS A 195 0.95 -12.74 -14.94
CA LYS A 195 -0.45 -13.18 -14.82
C LYS A 195 -1.29 -12.74 -16.02
N LEU A 196 -1.19 -11.50 -16.45
CA LEU A 196 -1.90 -10.99 -17.62
C LEU A 196 -1.45 -11.67 -18.92
N LYS A 197 -0.17 -12.03 -19.05
CA LYS A 197 0.33 -12.82 -20.18
C LYS A 197 -0.25 -14.23 -20.18
N ASP A 198 -0.24 -14.90 -19.04
CA ASP A 198 -0.75 -16.27 -18.88
C ASP A 198 -2.27 -16.34 -19.17
N MET A 199 -3.00 -15.26 -18.87
CA MET A 199 -4.43 -15.11 -19.17
C MET A 199 -4.71 -14.65 -20.62
N GLY A 200 -3.70 -14.31 -21.41
CA GLY A 200 -3.86 -13.78 -22.77
C GLY A 200 -4.40 -12.36 -22.84
N LEU A 201 -4.34 -11.61 -21.73
CA LEU A 201 -4.86 -10.24 -21.62
C LEU A 201 -3.79 -9.17 -21.91
N TYR A 202 -2.50 -9.53 -21.87
CA TYR A 202 -1.40 -8.58 -21.92
C TYR A 202 -1.40 -7.71 -23.17
N GLU A 203 -1.61 -8.29 -24.36
CA GLU A 203 -1.56 -7.56 -25.64
C GLU A 203 -2.72 -6.53 -25.79
N ASN A 204 -3.78 -6.69 -24.98
CA ASN A 204 -4.92 -5.76 -24.95
C ASN A 204 -4.96 -4.92 -23.67
N THR A 205 -3.83 -4.81 -22.96
CA THR A 205 -3.71 -4.04 -21.71
C THR A 205 -2.73 -2.88 -21.89
N VAL A 206 -3.15 -1.68 -21.50
CA VAL A 206 -2.27 -0.51 -21.44
C VAL A 206 -1.77 -0.33 -20.01
N PHE A 207 -0.45 -0.28 -19.84
CA PHE A 207 0.20 0.03 -18.57
C PHE A 207 0.62 1.50 -18.55
N ILE A 208 0.22 2.22 -17.51
CA ILE A 208 0.61 3.62 -17.28
C ILE A 208 1.29 3.69 -15.92
N VAL A 209 2.53 4.16 -15.90
CA VAL A 209 3.32 4.41 -14.68
C VAL A 209 3.60 5.89 -14.60
N THR A 210 3.28 6.51 -13.44
CA THR A 210 3.45 7.96 -13.21
C THR A 210 4.18 8.22 -11.89
#